data_c850f5c3fcf7ec22c278cdb6aaa2dfac
#
_entry.id   c850f5c3fcf7ec22c278cdb6aaa2dfac
#
_cell.length_a   1.000
_cell.length_b   1.000
_cell.length_c   1.000
_cell.angle_alpha   90.00
_cell.angle_beta   90.00
_cell.angle_gamma   90.00
#
_symmetry.space_group_name_H-M   'P 1'
#
loop_
_entity.id
_entity.type
_entity.pdbx_description
1 polymer ?
#
loop_
_entity_poly.entity_id
_entity_poly.type
_entity_poly.pdbx_seq_one_letter_code
_entity_poly.pdbx_strand_id
1 'polypeptide(L)'
;MWWWKMRPVKFVSLLLLTATASIAQPPGIVIPDWALPDSPTHKQVAPPLDFHREPVTLNKPIGIFENQTDVGAALVPGDASYDAADKSYTITSAGYNIWYTRDEFRYLWKKMSGDVSLAAAISWPDPSGFGDRKAALVIRQGLNDDSVEALVAQHGAGMVHLALREVANTRIKDMEYRVGSRGGLPGGATPDSLMPLHASRIGIEKKGDVFQLWVSWQGEKMHPEGAPITVHIKGPFYVGIGFASHLPAAVSTAKVSDVVLENKAGRMK
;
A
#
# COMPACT_ATOMS: atom_id res chain seq x y z
N MET A 1 -24.20 -72.40 8.52
CA MET A 1 -24.05 -71.54 9.69
C MET A 1 -22.68 -70.93 9.62
N TRP A 2 -22.52 -69.70 9.01
CA TRP A 2 -21.25 -69.04 8.83
C TRP A 2 -21.26 -67.73 9.62
N TRP A 3 -20.39 -67.63 10.66
CA TRP A 3 -20.25 -66.43 11.46
C TRP A 3 -19.11 -65.58 10.86
N TRP A 4 -19.43 -64.37 10.38
CA TRP A 4 -18.42 -63.36 10.02
C TRP A 4 -18.09 -62.52 11.26
N LYS A 5 -16.87 -62.62 11.67
CA LYS A 5 -16.30 -61.75 12.72
C LYS A 5 -15.94 -60.39 12.05
N MET A 6 -16.69 -59.36 12.38
CA MET A 6 -16.33 -57.97 12.06
C MET A 6 -15.18 -57.55 12.96
N ARG A 7 -14.06 -57.10 12.38
CA ARG A 7 -12.94 -56.46 13.09
C ARG A 7 -13.27 -54.99 13.32
N PRO A 8 -12.98 -54.39 14.51
CA PRO A 8 -13.23 -52.96 14.74
C PRO A 8 -12.18 -52.15 14.00
N VAL A 9 -12.66 -51.19 13.18
CA VAL A 9 -11.84 -50.18 12.53
C VAL A 9 -11.50 -49.15 13.59
N LYS A 10 -10.21 -48.99 13.91
CA LYS A 10 -9.71 -47.94 14.78
C LYS A 10 -9.62 -46.66 13.97
N PHE A 11 -10.47 -45.70 14.24
CA PHE A 11 -10.33 -44.32 13.75
C PHE A 11 -9.17 -43.68 14.51
N VAL A 12 -8.09 -43.37 13.78
CA VAL A 12 -7.02 -42.51 14.27
C VAL A 12 -7.41 -41.08 13.93
N SER A 13 -7.87 -40.35 14.93
CA SER A 13 -8.11 -38.91 14.79
C SER A 13 -6.78 -38.17 14.69
N LEU A 14 -6.42 -37.72 13.52
CA LEU A 14 -5.27 -36.87 13.27
C LEU A 14 -5.62 -35.43 13.74
N LEU A 15 -5.17 -35.05 14.92
CA LEU A 15 -5.23 -33.65 15.36
C LEU A 15 -4.21 -32.85 14.54
N LEU A 16 -4.70 -32.05 13.60
CA LEU A 16 -3.89 -31.02 12.99
C LEU A 16 -3.69 -29.86 13.99
N LEU A 17 -2.53 -29.83 14.63
CA LEU A 17 -2.07 -28.63 15.33
C LEU A 17 -1.69 -27.58 14.27
N THR A 18 -2.52 -26.60 14.08
CA THR A 18 -2.15 -25.37 13.37
C THR A 18 -1.23 -24.57 14.30
N ALA A 19 0.07 -24.65 14.05
CA ALA A 19 1.03 -23.76 14.70
C ALA A 19 0.81 -22.35 14.14
N THR A 20 0.16 -21.49 14.91
CA THR A 20 0.20 -20.03 14.67
C THR A 20 1.63 -19.59 14.94
N ALA A 21 2.37 -19.25 13.91
CA ALA A 21 3.68 -18.64 14.04
C ALA A 21 3.50 -17.26 14.71
N SER A 22 3.69 -17.20 16.01
CA SER A 22 3.86 -15.93 16.71
C SER A 22 5.17 -15.32 16.22
N ILE A 23 5.08 -14.25 15.45
CA ILE A 23 6.25 -13.46 15.07
C ILE A 23 6.74 -12.79 16.35
N ALA A 24 7.89 -13.29 16.86
CA ALA A 24 8.51 -12.74 18.04
C ALA A 24 8.93 -11.28 17.76
N GLN A 25 8.48 -10.35 18.60
CA GLN A 25 8.88 -8.94 18.55
C GLN A 25 10.39 -8.82 18.78
N PRO A 26 11.05 -7.90 18.07
CA PRO A 26 12.41 -7.50 18.41
C PRO A 26 12.46 -7.04 19.87
N PRO A 27 13.49 -7.45 20.66
CA PRO A 27 13.61 -7.04 22.06
C PRO A 27 13.71 -5.50 22.17
N GLY A 28 12.87 -4.89 23.00
CA GLY A 28 12.96 -3.47 23.35
C GLY A 28 12.03 -2.51 22.60
N ILE A 29 11.20 -3.00 21.67
CA ILE A 29 10.20 -2.15 20.99
C ILE A 29 8.86 -2.27 21.73
N VAL A 30 8.41 -1.18 22.35
CA VAL A 30 7.04 -1.08 22.87
C VAL A 30 6.13 -0.68 21.72
N ILE A 31 5.21 -1.56 21.35
CA ILE A 31 4.16 -1.25 20.37
C ILE A 31 3.10 -0.43 21.10
N PRO A 32 2.78 0.79 20.64
CA PRO A 32 1.68 1.57 21.21
C PRO A 32 0.34 0.83 21.00
N ASP A 33 -0.59 0.98 21.94
CA ASP A 33 -1.91 0.32 21.87
C ASP A 33 -2.66 0.58 20.56
N TRP A 34 -2.56 1.79 20.01
CA TRP A 34 -3.18 2.15 18.74
C TRP A 34 -2.60 1.37 17.53
N ALA A 35 -1.41 0.83 17.65
CA ALA A 35 -0.73 0.07 16.62
C ALA A 35 -0.92 -1.46 16.78
N LEU A 36 -1.52 -1.92 17.87
CA LEU A 36 -1.77 -3.34 18.10
C LEU A 36 -3.01 -3.82 17.32
N PRO A 37 -2.93 -4.90 16.53
CA PRO A 37 -4.09 -5.57 15.99
C PRO A 37 -5.06 -5.92 17.13
N ASP A 38 -6.35 -5.82 16.88
CA ASP A 38 -7.42 -6.13 17.84
C ASP A 38 -7.47 -5.23 19.09
N SER A 39 -6.59 -4.25 19.22
CA SER A 39 -6.71 -3.23 20.24
C SER A 39 -7.98 -2.41 20.06
N PRO A 40 -8.70 -2.03 21.14
CA PRO A 40 -9.87 -1.13 21.05
C PRO A 40 -9.54 0.23 20.41
N THR A 41 -8.27 0.63 20.46
CA THR A 41 -7.76 1.88 19.87
C THR A 41 -7.27 1.70 18.44
N HIS A 42 -7.18 0.46 17.92
CA HIS A 42 -6.79 0.18 16.54
C HIS A 42 -7.97 0.39 15.56
N LYS A 43 -8.56 1.57 15.59
CA LYS A 43 -9.62 1.99 14.65
C LYS A 43 -9.17 3.22 13.89
N GLN A 44 -8.02 3.15 13.21
CA GLN A 44 -7.45 4.28 12.49
C GLN A 44 -7.30 5.53 13.40
N VAL A 45 -6.85 5.33 14.62
CA VAL A 45 -6.58 6.43 15.54
C VAL A 45 -5.31 7.15 15.07
N ALA A 46 -5.37 8.46 14.98
CA ALA A 46 -4.20 9.26 14.67
C ALA A 46 -3.08 8.98 15.70
N PRO A 47 -1.84 8.73 15.27
CA PRO A 47 -0.73 8.60 16.19
C PRO A 47 -0.54 9.90 16.98
N PRO A 48 0.06 9.85 18.17
CA PRO A 48 0.45 11.06 18.90
C PRO A 48 1.30 11.97 18.00
N LEU A 49 1.10 13.29 18.09
CA LEU A 49 1.76 14.28 17.23
C LEU A 49 3.28 14.30 17.36
N ASP A 50 3.79 13.91 18.52
CA ASP A 50 5.21 13.85 18.87
C ASP A 50 5.85 12.48 18.63
N PHE A 51 5.10 11.52 18.07
CA PHE A 51 5.60 10.18 17.81
C PHE A 51 6.14 10.10 16.38
N HIS A 52 7.44 10.23 16.22
CA HIS A 52 8.15 10.08 14.96
C HIS A 52 9.16 8.93 15.02
N ARG A 53 9.38 8.30 13.88
CA ARG A 53 10.44 7.31 13.70
C ARG A 53 11.29 7.66 12.50
N GLU A 54 12.61 7.61 12.68
CA GLU A 54 13.56 7.85 11.61
C GLU A 54 13.41 6.80 10.49
N PRO A 55 13.51 7.22 9.23
CA PRO A 55 13.47 6.29 8.11
C PRO A 55 14.72 5.39 8.08
N VAL A 56 14.53 4.13 7.72
CA VAL A 56 15.64 3.18 7.52
C VAL A 56 15.85 2.94 6.04
N THR A 57 16.94 3.50 5.50
CA THR A 57 17.31 3.35 4.07
C THR A 57 18.33 2.23 3.90
N LEU A 58 18.08 1.32 2.97
CA LEU A 58 18.88 0.10 2.79
C LEU A 58 20.09 0.26 1.87
N ASN A 59 20.19 1.34 1.08
CA ASN A 59 21.19 1.54 0.03
C ASN A 59 21.26 0.37 -0.96
N LYS A 60 20.11 -0.15 -1.36
CA LYS A 60 19.94 -1.32 -2.22
C LYS A 60 19.06 -0.97 -3.42
N PRO A 61 19.60 -0.76 -4.61
CA PRO A 61 18.83 -0.57 -5.83
C PRO A 61 17.95 -1.78 -6.14
N ILE A 62 16.78 -1.54 -6.78
CA ILE A 62 15.84 -2.59 -7.16
C ILE A 62 15.08 -2.22 -8.45
N GLY A 63 15.22 -3.02 -9.51
CA GLY A 63 14.61 -2.73 -10.81
C GLY A 63 15.01 -1.34 -11.32
N ILE A 64 14.02 -0.46 -11.54
CA ILE A 64 14.25 0.93 -11.99
C ILE A 64 14.48 1.92 -10.83
N PHE A 65 14.34 1.50 -9.58
CA PHE A 65 14.48 2.34 -8.40
C PHE A 65 15.91 2.34 -7.86
N GLU A 66 16.36 3.51 -7.42
CA GLU A 66 17.73 3.72 -6.92
C GLU A 66 17.91 3.15 -5.53
N ASN A 67 16.83 3.06 -4.75
CA ASN A 67 16.95 2.64 -3.35
C ASN A 67 15.62 2.21 -2.73
N GLN A 68 15.69 1.76 -1.48
CA GLN A 68 14.56 1.28 -0.69
C GLN A 68 14.64 1.85 0.74
N THR A 69 13.51 2.22 1.30
CA THR A 69 13.42 2.79 2.64
C THR A 69 12.19 2.25 3.36
N ASP A 70 12.34 1.89 4.63
CA ASP A 70 11.22 1.79 5.56
C ASP A 70 10.97 3.20 6.14
N VAL A 71 9.99 3.89 5.58
CA VAL A 71 9.52 5.18 6.09
C VAL A 71 8.81 4.93 7.40
N GLY A 72 9.10 5.74 8.43
CA GLY A 72 8.54 5.59 9.77
C GLY A 72 8.99 4.32 10.49
N ALA A 73 10.01 3.63 10.00
CA ALA A 73 10.64 2.43 10.60
C ALA A 73 9.61 1.45 11.17
N ALA A 74 8.82 0.80 10.30
CA ALA A 74 7.82 -0.20 10.69
C ALA A 74 8.40 -1.20 11.72
N LEU A 75 7.56 -1.65 12.66
CA LEU A 75 7.97 -2.58 13.73
C LEU A 75 8.55 -3.89 13.20
N VAL A 76 8.02 -4.35 12.07
CA VAL A 76 8.59 -5.46 11.31
C VAL A 76 9.14 -4.86 10.03
N PRO A 77 10.46 -4.92 9.79
CA PRO A 77 11.08 -4.38 8.58
C PRO A 77 10.43 -4.94 7.31
N GLY A 78 10.23 -4.08 6.32
CA GLY A 78 9.75 -4.49 5.01
C GLY A 78 10.85 -5.14 4.18
N ASP A 79 10.44 -5.81 3.10
CA ASP A 79 11.36 -6.33 2.07
C ASP A 79 10.78 -6.11 0.68
N ALA A 80 11.63 -6.21 -0.34
CA ALA A 80 11.18 -6.16 -1.71
C ALA A 80 12.11 -6.99 -2.61
N SER A 81 11.51 -7.64 -3.59
CA SER A 81 12.20 -8.35 -4.67
C SER A 81 11.72 -7.88 -6.03
N TYR A 82 12.57 -8.04 -7.05
CA TYR A 82 12.26 -7.72 -8.44
C TYR A 82 12.49 -8.94 -9.31
N ASP A 83 11.47 -9.32 -10.07
CA ASP A 83 11.57 -10.33 -11.09
C ASP A 83 11.82 -9.65 -12.43
N ALA A 84 13.00 -9.90 -13.01
CA ALA A 84 13.42 -9.32 -14.29
C ALA A 84 12.71 -9.94 -15.50
N ALA A 85 12.18 -11.16 -15.36
CA ALA A 85 11.49 -11.85 -16.46
C ALA A 85 10.10 -11.24 -16.76
N ASP A 86 9.32 -10.97 -15.72
CA ASP A 86 8.00 -10.34 -15.85
C ASP A 86 7.99 -8.85 -15.43
N LYS A 87 9.16 -8.30 -15.08
CA LYS A 87 9.37 -6.90 -14.67
C LYS A 87 8.45 -6.48 -13.51
N SER A 88 8.23 -7.38 -12.58
CA SER A 88 7.36 -7.15 -11.43
C SER A 88 8.13 -6.99 -10.12
N TYR A 89 7.54 -6.24 -9.21
CA TYR A 89 8.02 -6.04 -7.85
C TYR A 89 7.10 -6.78 -6.89
N THR A 90 7.66 -7.56 -5.99
CA THR A 90 6.95 -8.10 -4.83
C THR A 90 7.42 -7.32 -3.61
N ILE A 91 6.50 -6.64 -2.94
CA ILE A 91 6.80 -5.77 -1.80
C ILE A 91 6.08 -6.32 -0.58
N THR A 92 6.81 -6.55 0.50
CA THR A 92 6.25 -6.94 1.81
C THR A 92 6.44 -5.80 2.81
N SER A 93 5.45 -5.58 3.64
CA SER A 93 5.49 -4.56 4.68
C SER A 93 4.54 -4.91 5.82
N ALA A 94 4.91 -4.50 7.04
CA ALA A 94 4.03 -4.40 8.19
C ALA A 94 3.76 -2.93 8.54
N GLY A 95 3.95 -2.01 7.60
CA GLY A 95 3.70 -0.58 7.79
C GLY A 95 2.25 -0.32 8.15
N TYR A 96 2.06 0.57 9.15
CA TYR A 96 0.74 0.88 9.66
C TYR A 96 -0.14 1.58 8.62
N ASN A 97 0.37 2.66 8.00
CA ASN A 97 -0.44 3.44 7.05
C ASN A 97 0.39 4.51 6.34
N ILE A 98 -0.19 5.08 5.29
CA ILE A 98 0.19 6.37 4.70
C ILE A 98 -1.04 7.25 4.93
N TRP A 99 -1.13 7.91 6.11
CA TRP A 99 -2.34 8.57 6.56
C TRP A 99 -2.07 9.50 7.76
N TYR A 100 -3.05 10.25 8.21
CA TYR A 100 -2.94 11.18 9.32
C TYR A 100 -1.74 12.14 9.18
N THR A 101 -0.99 12.32 10.25
CA THR A 101 0.17 13.22 10.32
C THR A 101 1.48 12.50 10.03
N ARG A 102 1.44 11.18 9.86
CA ARG A 102 2.64 10.35 9.81
C ARG A 102 2.44 9.07 9.01
N ASP A 103 3.46 8.66 8.30
CA ASP A 103 3.48 7.52 7.41
C ASP A 103 4.36 6.40 7.96
N GLU A 104 3.95 5.15 7.71
CA GLU A 104 4.73 3.96 8.04
C GLU A 104 4.53 2.94 6.93
N PHE A 105 5.54 2.80 6.02
CA PHE A 105 5.45 1.95 4.84
C PHE A 105 6.80 1.62 4.23
N ARG A 106 6.87 0.55 3.45
CA ARG A 106 8.01 0.24 2.58
C ARG A 106 7.94 1.07 1.32
N TYR A 107 9.05 1.73 0.96
CA TYR A 107 9.15 2.62 -0.19
C TYR A 107 10.30 2.26 -1.12
N LEU A 108 10.01 2.00 -2.38
CA LEU A 108 10.97 1.83 -3.48
C LEU A 108 11.00 3.13 -4.26
N TRP A 109 12.15 3.80 -4.35
CA TRP A 109 12.18 5.16 -4.86
C TRP A 109 13.38 5.49 -5.74
N LYS A 110 13.18 6.54 -6.53
CA LYS A 110 14.19 7.22 -7.33
C LYS A 110 14.13 8.72 -7.08
N LYS A 111 15.28 9.42 -7.04
CA LYS A 111 15.31 10.88 -7.00
C LYS A 111 15.09 11.45 -8.39
N MET A 112 14.17 12.39 -8.49
CA MET A 112 13.83 13.05 -9.75
C MET A 112 13.55 14.53 -9.52
N SER A 113 13.44 15.29 -10.62
CA SER A 113 13.08 16.71 -10.62
C SER A 113 12.21 17.02 -11.84
N GLY A 114 11.43 18.09 -11.78
CA GLY A 114 10.57 18.51 -12.89
C GLY A 114 9.24 17.75 -12.93
N ASP A 115 8.75 17.54 -14.13
CA ASP A 115 7.50 16.81 -14.37
C ASP A 115 7.75 15.31 -14.37
N VAL A 116 6.75 14.54 -13.88
CA VAL A 116 6.84 13.09 -13.76
C VAL A 116 5.50 12.45 -14.10
N SER A 117 5.56 11.30 -14.77
CA SER A 117 4.44 10.36 -14.91
C SER A 117 4.87 9.01 -14.34
N LEU A 118 4.12 8.47 -13.38
CA LEU A 118 4.33 7.13 -12.82
C LEU A 118 3.02 6.34 -12.89
N ALA A 119 3.04 5.16 -13.51
CA ALA A 119 1.89 4.28 -13.59
C ALA A 119 2.28 2.83 -13.29
N ALA A 120 1.36 2.04 -12.72
CA ALA A 120 1.57 0.63 -12.43
C ALA A 120 0.24 -0.13 -12.33
N ALA A 121 0.31 -1.44 -12.54
CA ALA A 121 -0.72 -2.40 -12.17
C ALA A 121 -0.42 -2.97 -10.79
N ILE A 122 -1.45 -3.14 -9.96
CA ILE A 122 -1.33 -3.66 -8.59
C ILE A 122 -2.17 -4.91 -8.45
N SER A 123 -1.60 -5.94 -7.86
CA SER A 123 -2.29 -7.17 -7.52
C SER A 123 -1.96 -7.62 -6.10
N TRP A 124 -2.86 -8.42 -5.54
CA TRP A 124 -2.82 -8.86 -4.16
C TRP A 124 -2.65 -10.39 -4.12
N PRO A 125 -1.40 -10.91 -3.97
CA PRO A 125 -1.16 -12.35 -3.91
C PRO A 125 -1.87 -13.04 -2.74
N ASP A 126 -2.03 -12.31 -1.62
CA ASP A 126 -2.81 -12.75 -0.47
C ASP A 126 -4.18 -12.07 -0.44
N PRO A 127 -5.27 -12.79 -0.76
CA PRO A 127 -6.61 -12.22 -0.73
C PRO A 127 -7.13 -11.98 0.69
N SER A 128 -6.54 -12.61 1.71
CA SER A 128 -6.96 -12.51 3.12
C SER A 128 -6.38 -11.28 3.85
N GLY A 129 -5.48 -10.53 3.22
CA GLY A 129 -4.90 -9.34 3.82
C GLY A 129 -5.93 -8.26 4.13
N PHE A 130 -5.59 -7.35 5.04
CA PHE A 130 -6.49 -6.31 5.51
C PHE A 130 -7.03 -5.43 4.36
N GLY A 131 -8.31 -5.08 4.41
CA GLY A 131 -8.98 -4.34 3.33
C GLY A 131 -8.41 -2.94 3.08
N ASP A 132 -7.88 -2.29 4.12
CA ASP A 132 -7.27 -0.95 4.02
C ASP A 132 -5.76 -0.98 3.77
N ARG A 133 -5.13 -2.19 3.60
CA ARG A 133 -3.76 -2.26 3.06
C ARG A 133 -3.70 -1.50 1.75
N LYS A 134 -2.62 -0.81 1.48
CA LYS A 134 -2.52 0.02 0.29
C LYS A 134 -1.16 -0.09 -0.40
N ALA A 135 -1.20 -0.22 -1.70
CA ALA A 135 -0.06 0.03 -2.57
C ALA A 135 -0.24 1.39 -3.24
N ALA A 136 0.78 2.22 -3.19
CA ALA A 136 0.70 3.62 -3.56
C ALA A 136 1.82 4.02 -4.54
N LEU A 137 1.48 4.88 -5.47
CA LEU A 137 2.42 5.64 -6.28
C LEU A 137 2.64 6.98 -5.57
N VAL A 138 3.85 7.21 -5.07
CA VAL A 138 4.13 8.30 -4.14
C VAL A 138 5.16 9.25 -4.73
N ILE A 139 4.90 10.55 -4.63
CA ILE A 139 5.86 11.63 -4.89
C ILE A 139 5.96 12.46 -3.62
N ARG A 140 7.17 12.51 -3.01
CA ARG A 140 7.37 13.16 -1.71
C ARG A 140 8.66 13.95 -1.62
N GLN A 141 8.64 14.99 -0.79
CA GLN A 141 9.78 15.91 -0.65
C GLN A 141 10.95 15.29 0.10
N GLY A 142 10.69 14.44 1.08
CA GLY A 142 11.67 13.80 1.96
C GLY A 142 11.30 12.35 2.28
N LEU A 143 12.17 11.68 3.04
CA LEU A 143 11.95 10.31 3.52
C LEU A 143 11.42 10.25 4.97
N ASN A 144 11.30 11.39 5.65
CA ASN A 144 10.72 11.48 6.99
C ASN A 144 9.26 11.04 6.97
N ASP A 145 8.79 10.49 8.06
CA ASP A 145 7.43 9.94 8.19
C ASP A 145 6.30 10.99 8.06
N ASP A 146 6.63 12.28 8.16
CA ASP A 146 5.70 13.41 8.08
C ASP A 146 5.86 14.27 6.80
N SER A 147 6.61 13.79 5.83
CA SER A 147 7.00 14.59 4.66
C SER A 147 5.81 15.11 3.83
N VAL A 148 5.97 16.29 3.23
CA VAL A 148 5.11 16.79 2.16
C VAL A 148 5.05 15.77 1.03
N GLU A 149 3.84 15.44 0.56
CA GLU A 149 3.65 14.42 -0.46
C GLU A 149 2.35 14.54 -1.23
N ALA A 150 2.32 13.90 -2.39
CA ALA A 150 1.11 13.54 -3.13
C ALA A 150 1.20 12.06 -3.51
N LEU A 151 0.09 11.34 -3.41
CA LEU A 151 0.07 9.92 -3.72
C LEU A 151 -1.26 9.50 -4.36
N VAL A 152 -1.18 8.46 -5.19
CA VAL A 152 -2.32 7.70 -5.68
C VAL A 152 -2.20 6.29 -5.12
N ALA A 153 -3.20 5.81 -4.40
CA ALA A 153 -3.17 4.49 -3.82
C ALA A 153 -4.37 3.65 -4.21
N GLN A 154 -4.14 2.33 -4.34
CA GLN A 154 -5.17 1.31 -4.44
C GLN A 154 -5.18 0.48 -3.15
N HIS A 155 -6.35 0.32 -2.55
CA HIS A 155 -6.57 -0.47 -1.37
C HIS A 155 -6.87 -1.94 -1.67
N GLY A 156 -6.63 -2.81 -0.71
CA GLY A 156 -7.00 -4.23 -0.78
C GLY A 156 -8.49 -4.44 -0.97
N ALA A 157 -9.35 -3.54 -0.48
CA ALA A 157 -10.79 -3.54 -0.68
C ALA A 157 -11.24 -2.84 -1.97
N GLY A 158 -10.31 -2.44 -2.86
CA GLY A 158 -10.62 -1.90 -4.18
C GLY A 158 -10.75 -0.37 -4.27
N MET A 159 -10.80 0.35 -3.16
CA MET A 159 -10.80 1.80 -3.17
C MET A 159 -9.53 2.35 -3.84
N VAL A 160 -9.69 3.38 -4.67
CA VAL A 160 -8.59 4.19 -5.21
C VAL A 160 -8.74 5.60 -4.68
N HIS A 161 -7.63 6.22 -4.25
CA HIS A 161 -7.66 7.60 -3.81
C HIS A 161 -6.46 8.41 -4.31
N LEU A 162 -6.66 9.72 -4.45
CA LEU A 162 -5.63 10.74 -4.60
C LEU A 162 -5.53 11.46 -3.25
N ALA A 163 -4.35 11.48 -2.66
CA ALA A 163 -4.13 12.08 -1.35
C ALA A 163 -2.90 12.99 -1.33
N LEU A 164 -2.87 13.92 -0.38
CA LEU A 164 -1.82 14.92 -0.25
C LEU A 164 -1.56 15.30 1.20
N ARG A 165 -0.30 15.60 1.52
CA ARG A 165 0.13 16.34 2.69
C ARG A 165 0.85 17.60 2.22
N GLU A 166 0.21 18.76 2.41
CA GLU A 166 0.72 20.04 1.90
C GLU A 166 1.85 20.61 2.74
N VAL A 167 1.83 20.33 4.03
CA VAL A 167 2.79 20.79 5.02
C VAL A 167 3.22 19.61 5.88
N ALA A 168 4.50 19.50 6.17
CA ALA A 168 5.02 18.46 7.05
C ALA A 168 4.31 18.45 8.42
N ASN A 169 4.14 17.27 9.01
CA ASN A 169 3.45 17.06 10.27
C ASN A 169 1.98 17.53 10.28
N THR A 170 1.33 17.57 9.12
CA THR A 170 -0.10 17.83 9.01
C THR A 170 -0.85 16.61 8.54
N ARG A 171 -2.15 16.59 8.78
CA ARG A 171 -3.01 15.49 8.36
C ARG A 171 -3.09 15.42 6.84
N ILE A 172 -3.02 14.22 6.30
CA ILE A 172 -3.34 13.94 4.89
C ILE A 172 -4.79 14.33 4.61
N LYS A 173 -5.00 14.96 3.46
CA LYS A 173 -6.30 15.17 2.82
C LYS A 173 -6.40 14.22 1.64
N ASP A 174 -7.58 13.74 1.34
CA ASP A 174 -7.79 12.79 0.25
C ASP A 174 -9.09 13.00 -0.50
N MET A 175 -9.13 12.44 -1.70
CA MET A 175 -10.33 12.28 -2.52
C MET A 175 -10.43 10.81 -2.92
N GLU A 176 -11.45 10.15 -2.38
CA GLU A 176 -11.70 8.73 -2.60
C GLU A 176 -12.55 8.54 -3.87
N TYR A 177 -12.11 7.61 -4.70
CA TYR A 177 -12.82 7.17 -5.88
C TYR A 177 -13.13 5.69 -5.75
N ARG A 178 -14.35 5.32 -6.13
CA ARG A 178 -14.82 3.96 -6.10
C ARG A 178 -14.55 3.30 -4.75
N VAL A 179 -15.35 3.68 -3.80
CA VAL A 179 -15.37 3.10 -2.46
C VAL A 179 -16.02 1.72 -2.54
N GLY A 180 -15.35 0.78 -3.16
CA GLY A 180 -15.63 -0.64 -3.27
C GLY A 180 -16.90 -1.17 -2.61
N SER A 181 -16.87 -2.38 -2.13
CA SER A 181 -17.94 -3.09 -1.42
C SER A 181 -18.36 -2.53 -0.04
N ARG A 182 -17.93 -1.35 0.34
CA ARG A 182 -18.41 -0.68 1.58
C ARG A 182 -19.83 -0.16 1.38
N GLY A 183 -20.77 -1.08 1.10
CA GLY A 183 -22.21 -0.94 1.21
C GLY A 183 -22.78 0.47 1.03
N GLY A 184 -22.97 0.88 -0.20
CA GLY A 184 -23.76 2.04 -0.50
C GLY A 184 -22.99 3.16 -1.19
N LEU A 185 -23.13 3.20 -2.49
CA LEU A 185 -22.84 4.42 -3.23
C LEU A 185 -23.79 5.53 -2.74
N PRO A 186 -23.31 6.78 -2.62
CA PRO A 186 -24.20 7.90 -2.38
C PRO A 186 -25.31 7.91 -3.44
N GLY A 187 -26.58 7.89 -2.99
CA GLY A 187 -27.73 7.87 -3.89
C GLY A 187 -28.36 6.48 -4.14
N GLY A 188 -27.95 5.43 -3.43
CA GLY A 188 -28.61 4.10 -3.51
C GLY A 188 -28.36 3.36 -4.84
N ALA A 189 -27.34 3.74 -5.62
CA ALA A 189 -26.96 2.98 -6.79
C ALA A 189 -26.49 1.58 -6.36
N THR A 190 -27.04 0.54 -6.99
CA THR A 190 -26.54 -0.82 -6.83
C THR A 190 -25.08 -0.86 -7.28
N PRO A 191 -24.19 -1.58 -6.56
CA PRO A 191 -22.86 -1.83 -7.04
C PRO A 191 -22.95 -2.37 -8.47
N ASP A 192 -22.25 -1.77 -9.40
CA ASP A 192 -22.16 -2.33 -10.74
C ASP A 192 -21.37 -3.65 -10.61
N SER A 193 -22.12 -4.74 -10.51
CA SER A 193 -21.56 -6.09 -10.34
C SER A 193 -20.68 -6.54 -11.50
N LEU A 194 -20.67 -5.76 -12.59
CA LEU A 194 -19.84 -6.00 -13.77
C LEU A 194 -18.47 -5.32 -13.66
N MET A 195 -18.28 -4.41 -12.70
CA MET A 195 -17.02 -3.72 -12.55
C MET A 195 -16.04 -4.52 -11.67
N PRO A 196 -14.75 -4.62 -12.06
CA PRO A 196 -13.77 -5.32 -11.23
C PRO A 196 -13.59 -4.61 -9.89
N LEU A 197 -13.31 -5.38 -8.85
CA LEU A 197 -13.07 -4.86 -7.50
C LEU A 197 -11.89 -3.86 -7.48
N HIS A 198 -10.83 -4.15 -8.24
CA HIS A 198 -9.62 -3.36 -8.31
C HIS A 198 -9.47 -2.69 -9.68
N ALA A 199 -8.87 -1.50 -9.69
CA ALA A 199 -8.43 -0.92 -10.95
C ALA A 199 -7.37 -1.82 -11.59
N SER A 200 -7.42 -1.98 -12.91
CA SER A 200 -6.40 -2.71 -13.66
C SER A 200 -5.07 -1.97 -13.67
N ARG A 201 -5.12 -0.63 -13.57
CA ARG A 201 -3.93 0.21 -13.54
C ARG A 201 -4.23 1.55 -12.87
N ILE A 202 -3.28 2.07 -12.08
CA ILE A 202 -3.34 3.42 -11.49
C ILE A 202 -2.12 4.23 -11.91
N GLY A 203 -2.24 5.56 -11.86
CA GLY A 203 -1.15 6.47 -12.21
C GLY A 203 -1.22 7.78 -11.45
N ILE A 204 -0.07 8.37 -11.19
CA ILE A 204 0.10 9.73 -10.70
C ILE A 204 0.91 10.55 -11.69
N GLU A 205 0.40 11.71 -12.08
CA GLU A 205 1.10 12.66 -12.93
C GLU A 205 1.37 13.94 -12.15
N LYS A 206 2.61 14.40 -12.18
CA LYS A 206 3.05 15.72 -11.68
C LYS A 206 3.38 16.61 -12.88
N LYS A 207 2.72 17.76 -12.98
CA LYS A 207 3.02 18.82 -13.93
C LYS A 207 3.13 20.15 -13.20
N GLY A 208 4.34 20.66 -13.04
CA GLY A 208 4.58 21.75 -12.09
C GLY A 208 4.18 21.31 -10.68
N ASP A 209 3.34 22.11 -10.02
CA ASP A 209 2.80 21.81 -8.68
C ASP A 209 1.43 21.08 -8.73
N VAL A 210 0.94 20.75 -9.93
CA VAL A 210 -0.35 20.10 -10.14
C VAL A 210 -0.16 18.59 -10.23
N PHE A 211 -0.97 17.84 -9.46
CA PHE A 211 -0.99 16.37 -9.44
C PHE A 211 -2.36 15.87 -9.88
N GLN A 212 -2.35 14.84 -10.72
CA GLN A 212 -3.55 14.21 -11.26
C GLN A 212 -3.52 12.71 -11.05
N LEU A 213 -4.64 12.16 -10.58
CA LEU A 213 -4.91 10.72 -10.61
C LEU A 213 -5.28 10.30 -12.04
N TRP A 214 -4.70 9.21 -12.49
CA TRP A 214 -5.05 8.50 -13.70
C TRP A 214 -5.43 7.06 -13.36
N VAL A 215 -6.41 6.50 -14.07
CA VAL A 215 -6.90 5.16 -13.80
C VAL A 215 -7.32 4.45 -15.09
N SER A 216 -7.19 3.14 -15.08
CA SER A 216 -7.87 2.19 -15.97
C SER A 216 -8.58 1.18 -15.10
N TRP A 217 -9.89 1.07 -15.21
CA TRP A 217 -10.68 0.15 -14.36
C TRP A 217 -10.76 -1.27 -14.93
N GLN A 218 -10.92 -1.40 -16.25
CA GLN A 218 -11.15 -2.69 -16.92
C GLN A 218 -10.14 -2.99 -18.04
N GLY A 219 -8.98 -2.31 -18.02
CA GLY A 219 -7.97 -2.46 -19.07
C GLY A 219 -8.14 -1.49 -20.24
N GLU A 220 -9.09 -0.57 -20.17
CA GLU A 220 -9.23 0.54 -21.12
C GLU A 220 -8.03 1.49 -21.01
N LYS A 221 -7.90 2.37 -21.98
CA LYS A 221 -6.86 3.41 -21.95
C LYS A 221 -6.97 4.24 -20.66
N MET A 222 -5.86 4.47 -19.98
CA MET A 222 -5.82 5.31 -18.79
C MET A 222 -6.40 6.68 -19.06
N HIS A 223 -7.22 7.17 -18.16
CA HIS A 223 -7.86 8.49 -18.20
C HIS A 223 -7.73 9.19 -16.85
N PRO A 224 -7.78 10.54 -16.81
CA PRO A 224 -7.79 11.27 -15.56
C PRO A 224 -9.08 10.98 -14.79
N GLU A 225 -8.96 10.79 -13.47
CA GLU A 225 -10.08 10.60 -12.57
C GLU A 225 -10.10 11.74 -11.54
N GLY A 226 -11.26 12.35 -11.35
CA GLY A 226 -11.47 13.44 -10.42
C GLY A 226 -10.73 14.74 -10.75
N ALA A 227 -10.78 15.67 -9.81
CA ALA A 227 -10.11 16.95 -9.93
C ALA A 227 -8.61 16.84 -9.59
N PRO A 228 -7.72 17.57 -10.28
CA PRO A 228 -6.32 17.65 -9.88
C PRO A 228 -6.17 18.37 -8.55
N ILE A 229 -5.07 18.07 -7.86
CA ILE A 229 -4.66 18.75 -6.61
C ILE A 229 -3.39 19.58 -6.84
N THR A 230 -3.14 20.54 -5.97
CA THR A 230 -1.91 21.34 -5.97
C THR A 230 -1.13 21.09 -4.70
N VAL A 231 0.14 20.67 -4.84
CA VAL A 231 1.09 20.48 -3.74
C VAL A 231 2.44 21.06 -4.16
N HIS A 232 3.04 21.85 -3.30
CA HIS A 232 4.34 22.46 -3.60
C HIS A 232 5.47 21.50 -3.21
N ILE A 233 5.92 20.71 -4.18
CA ILE A 233 7.07 19.79 -4.04
C ILE A 233 8.20 20.27 -4.94
N LYS A 234 9.29 20.77 -4.32
CA LYS A 234 10.49 21.24 -5.02
C LYS A 234 11.39 20.07 -5.39
N GLY A 235 12.01 20.14 -6.56
CA GLY A 235 13.05 19.17 -6.92
C GLY A 235 14.40 19.47 -6.25
N PRO A 236 15.23 18.45 -5.97
CA PRO A 236 14.90 17.03 -6.18
C PRO A 236 13.90 16.50 -5.14
N PHE A 237 13.09 15.55 -5.56
CA PHE A 237 12.10 14.84 -4.74
C PHE A 237 12.21 13.33 -4.96
N TYR A 238 11.53 12.55 -4.14
CA TYR A 238 11.47 11.10 -4.23
C TYR A 238 10.20 10.69 -4.95
N VAL A 239 10.31 9.79 -5.93
CA VAL A 239 9.17 9.22 -6.66
C VAL A 239 9.29 7.71 -6.69
N GLY A 240 8.18 7.01 -6.46
CA GLY A 240 8.23 5.55 -6.44
C GLY A 240 6.98 4.86 -5.95
N ILE A 241 7.15 3.63 -5.49
CA ILE A 241 6.08 2.73 -5.08
C ILE A 241 6.18 2.48 -3.58
N GLY A 242 5.09 2.75 -2.86
CA GLY A 242 4.93 2.47 -1.43
C GLY A 242 3.97 1.32 -1.17
N PHE A 243 4.18 0.59 -0.07
CA PHE A 243 3.24 -0.41 0.41
C PHE A 243 3.15 -0.42 1.93
N ALA A 244 1.94 -0.41 2.44
CA ALA A 244 1.59 -0.56 3.85
C ALA A 244 0.55 -1.67 4.03
N SER A 245 0.77 -2.58 4.99
CA SER A 245 -0.18 -3.66 5.30
C SER A 245 -1.41 -3.18 6.06
N HIS A 246 -1.35 -1.99 6.65
CA HIS A 246 -2.31 -1.41 7.61
C HIS A 246 -2.31 -2.09 8.99
N LEU A 247 -1.51 -3.13 9.18
CA LEU A 247 -1.40 -3.87 10.44
C LEU A 247 0.07 -3.90 10.88
N PRO A 248 0.49 -3.11 11.87
CA PRO A 248 1.92 -2.92 12.22
C PRO A 248 2.62 -4.18 12.71
N ALA A 249 1.87 -5.20 13.14
CA ALA A 249 2.43 -6.48 13.58
C ALA A 249 2.26 -7.60 12.54
N ALA A 250 1.64 -7.33 11.38
CA ALA A 250 1.35 -8.33 10.36
C ALA A 250 1.91 -7.92 9.00
N VAL A 251 2.83 -8.71 8.49
CA VAL A 251 3.36 -8.54 7.14
C VAL A 251 2.30 -8.94 6.12
N SER A 252 2.07 -8.10 5.13
CA SER A 252 1.28 -8.41 3.94
C SER A 252 2.12 -8.18 2.70
N THR A 253 1.60 -8.57 1.53
CA THR A 253 2.31 -8.54 0.25
C THR A 253 1.49 -7.84 -0.82
N ALA A 254 2.15 -6.98 -1.58
CA ALA A 254 1.64 -6.44 -2.84
C ALA A 254 2.55 -6.88 -3.99
N LYS A 255 1.97 -7.22 -5.14
CA LYS A 255 2.71 -7.38 -6.39
C LYS A 255 2.39 -6.20 -7.30
N VAL A 256 3.43 -5.55 -7.83
CA VAL A 256 3.33 -4.36 -8.70
C VAL A 256 4.04 -4.66 -10.00
N SER A 257 3.31 -4.53 -11.11
CA SER A 257 3.82 -4.81 -12.47
C SER A 257 3.53 -3.64 -13.41
N ASP A 258 3.98 -3.75 -14.65
CA ASP A 258 3.78 -2.74 -15.69
C ASP A 258 4.15 -1.32 -15.24
N VAL A 259 5.23 -1.22 -14.46
CA VAL A 259 5.71 0.03 -13.92
C VAL A 259 6.33 0.88 -15.03
N VAL A 260 5.74 2.04 -15.27
CA VAL A 260 6.25 3.04 -16.22
C VAL A 260 6.52 4.32 -15.45
N LEU A 261 7.78 4.74 -15.43
CA LEU A 261 8.25 5.98 -14.79
C LEU A 261 8.95 6.84 -15.84
N GLU A 262 8.37 8.00 -16.13
CA GLU A 262 8.87 8.96 -17.11
C GLU A 262 9.14 10.31 -16.44
N ASN A 263 10.29 10.92 -16.75
CA ASN A 263 10.61 12.28 -16.28
C ASN A 263 9.94 13.33 -17.20
N LYS A 264 8.63 13.20 -17.36
CA LYS A 264 7.81 14.03 -18.25
C LYS A 264 6.33 13.84 -17.93
N ALA A 265 5.54 14.92 -17.98
CA ALA A 265 4.08 14.85 -17.97
C ALA A 265 3.52 14.42 -19.34
N GLY A 266 2.25 13.98 -19.37
CA GLY A 266 1.55 13.58 -20.59
C GLY A 266 1.97 12.20 -21.12
N ARG A 267 2.42 11.30 -20.24
CA ARG A 267 2.90 9.96 -20.61
C ARG A 267 2.04 8.82 -20.03
N MET A 268 0.89 9.12 -19.48
CA MET A 268 -0.06 8.10 -19.04
C MET A 268 -0.63 7.32 -20.24
N LYS A 269 -0.35 6.01 -20.26
CA LYS A 269 -0.80 5.12 -21.36
C LYS A 269 -1.44 3.88 -20.76
#